data_b662808c89cd6cd8e2e63df0cf4be107
#
_entry.id   b662808c89cd6cd8e2e63df0cf4be107
#
_cell.length_a   1.000
_cell.length_b   1.000
_cell.length_c   1.000
_cell.angle_alpha   90.00
_cell.angle_beta   90.00
_cell.angle_gamma   90.00
#
_symmetry.space_group_name_H-M   'P 1'
#
loop_
_entity.id
_entity.type
_entity.pdbx_description
1 polymer ?
#
loop_
_entity_poly.entity_id
_entity_poly.type
_entity_poly.pdbx_seq_one_letter_code
_entity_poly.pdbx_strand_id
1 'polypeptide(L)'
;MAKSSTTRRLIAASAAATALCLGVTGCSRPINGTPIASGSPAADTVAGLPVSDGPSGLKPGADPAELPVEGGTDGDVDRLAVDTVADVQQYWRQAYPKTFDKGRFRPVSRLVSYDSGGQGGRLCGRNTSGMVNAFYCPEQDTIAWDRGRLLPELRNTFGPMAPVTVLAHEMGHAVQHRAGLLDGDTPPLVVEQQADCLTGSFFRHVAEGSAEHIRVSTGDGLNSVLGVLSYIRDAPGETGFADPSAHGSAFDRISAFQYGFNDGPKRCTEMTASSVLERTTQFRFWKKAQESDLPIDEDSIERVERSLRRVFADTGVAPPRISIERGACQDGTSTEPATYCAETNTVSLDRKRLEEMATPPRGGDEPSGYGDFAAYAQVASRYVLAVQRAAGLRLTGDAAGLRTACLVGAWSGLLVEDPIGRRNPVGKLRLAPGDIDEGVAALLDENGLIAADVRGEQVSAGFARVEAFRLGFRQGITPCASEYHS
;
A
#
# COMPACT_ATOMS: atom_id res chain seq x y z
N MET A 1 -23.26 56.93 -69.84
CA MET A 1 -22.16 57.45 -70.64
C MET A 1 -20.84 57.09 -70.01
N ALA A 2 -19.93 56.56 -70.85
CA ALA A 2 -18.49 56.37 -70.67
C ALA A 2 -18.06 55.36 -69.57
N LYS A 3 -17.65 54.17 -69.85
CA LYS A 3 -16.46 53.60 -70.50
C LYS A 3 -15.12 53.94 -69.83
N SER A 4 -14.43 52.91 -69.31
CA SER A 4 -13.05 52.53 -69.70
C SER A 4 -12.45 51.69 -68.54
N SER A 5 -12.13 50.48 -68.69
CA SER A 5 -11.09 49.70 -69.36
C SER A 5 -9.90 49.39 -68.44
N THR A 6 -9.79 48.10 -68.14
CA THR A 6 -8.63 47.22 -68.23
C THR A 6 -7.33 47.58 -67.51
N THR A 7 -6.85 46.70 -66.60
CA THR A 7 -5.63 45.93 -66.93
C THR A 7 -5.48 44.71 -65.97
N ARG A 8 -5.33 43.50 -66.60
CA ARG A 8 -4.96 42.23 -65.96
C ARG A 8 -3.48 42.26 -65.55
N ARG A 9 -3.15 41.83 -64.36
CA ARG A 9 -1.85 41.21 -64.11
C ARG A 9 -2.08 39.89 -63.36
N LEU A 10 -1.65 38.83 -63.98
CA LEU A 10 -1.52 37.46 -63.44
C LEU A 10 -0.36 37.47 -62.40
N ILE A 11 -0.63 36.98 -61.21
CA ILE A 11 0.39 36.49 -60.31
C ILE A 11 -0.04 35.12 -59.81
N ALA A 12 0.86 34.16 -60.00
CA ALA A 12 0.72 32.76 -59.68
C ALA A 12 0.44 32.53 -58.19
N ALA A 13 -0.57 31.74 -57.89
CA ALA A 13 -0.87 31.27 -56.55
C ALA A 13 -0.19 29.91 -56.32
N SER A 14 0.78 29.85 -55.43
CA SER A 14 1.30 28.61 -54.88
C SER A 14 0.33 28.13 -53.82
N ALA A 15 -0.27 26.94 -54.08
CA ALA A 15 -1.13 26.26 -53.11
C ALA A 15 -0.28 25.61 -52.02
N ALA A 16 -0.29 26.16 -50.81
CA ALA A 16 0.18 25.50 -49.61
C ALA A 16 -1.02 24.77 -48.96
N ALA A 17 -1.01 23.46 -49.02
CA ALA A 17 -1.97 22.60 -48.32
C ALA A 17 -1.66 22.63 -46.81
N THR A 18 -2.49 23.34 -46.05
CA THR A 18 -2.45 23.28 -44.58
C THR A 18 -3.31 22.11 -44.11
N ALA A 19 -2.66 21.05 -43.66
CA ALA A 19 -3.32 19.95 -42.98
C ALA A 19 -3.77 20.41 -41.59
N LEU A 20 -5.08 20.45 -41.38
CA LEU A 20 -5.71 20.76 -40.08
C LEU A 20 -5.72 19.49 -39.24
N CYS A 21 -4.72 19.32 -38.38
CA CYS A 21 -4.75 18.32 -37.31
C CYS A 21 -5.70 18.81 -36.22
N LEU A 22 -6.90 18.26 -36.15
CA LEU A 22 -7.78 18.36 -34.99
C LEU A 22 -7.19 17.54 -33.86
N GLY A 23 -6.38 18.19 -33.02
CA GLY A 23 -5.91 17.63 -31.77
C GLY A 23 -7.05 17.60 -30.76
N VAL A 24 -7.49 16.40 -30.39
CA VAL A 24 -8.33 16.19 -29.22
C VAL A 24 -7.44 16.39 -27.99
N THR A 25 -7.44 17.59 -27.44
CA THR A 25 -6.79 17.87 -26.16
C THR A 25 -7.65 17.34 -25.02
N GLY A 26 -7.41 16.08 -24.63
CA GLY A 26 -7.80 15.59 -23.31
C GLY A 26 -7.05 16.39 -22.26
N CYS A 27 -7.79 17.13 -21.41
CA CYS A 27 -7.23 17.84 -20.27
C CYS A 27 -6.75 16.85 -19.21
N SER A 28 -5.54 16.34 -19.34
CA SER A 28 -4.79 15.82 -18.21
C SER A 28 -4.06 17.02 -17.59
N ARG A 29 -4.49 17.47 -16.42
CA ARG A 29 -3.71 18.40 -15.61
C ARG A 29 -2.46 17.66 -15.12
N PRO A 30 -1.24 18.09 -15.45
CA PRO A 30 -0.06 17.55 -14.82
C PRO A 30 -0.07 17.96 -13.35
N ILE A 31 0.03 16.97 -12.46
CA ILE A 31 0.42 17.23 -11.08
C ILE A 31 1.89 17.63 -11.14
N ASN A 32 2.17 18.91 -10.89
CA ASN A 32 3.54 19.42 -10.79
C ASN A 32 4.19 18.91 -9.49
N GLY A 33 4.60 17.64 -9.48
CA GLY A 33 5.64 17.15 -8.61
C GLY A 33 6.88 17.01 -9.46
N THR A 34 8.00 17.59 -9.05
CA THR A 34 9.30 17.30 -9.66
C THR A 34 9.54 15.80 -9.53
N PRO A 35 9.64 15.02 -10.61
CA PRO A 35 10.06 13.66 -10.48
C PRO A 35 11.50 13.70 -10.01
N ILE A 36 11.74 13.28 -8.77
CA ILE A 36 13.04 12.77 -8.41
C ILE A 36 13.16 11.54 -9.30
N ALA A 37 14.20 11.49 -10.14
CA ALA A 37 14.50 10.33 -10.93
C ALA A 37 14.78 9.16 -9.97
N SER A 38 13.74 8.49 -9.54
CA SER A 38 13.82 7.12 -9.08
C SER A 38 14.28 6.36 -10.32
N GLY A 39 15.50 5.85 -10.29
CA GLY A 39 15.91 4.81 -11.23
C GLY A 39 14.77 3.79 -11.27
N SER A 40 14.45 3.26 -12.44
CA SER A 40 13.42 2.20 -12.58
C SER A 40 13.59 1.23 -11.42
N PRO A 41 12.51 0.91 -10.68
CA PRO A 41 12.63 0.01 -9.54
C PRO A 41 13.22 -1.30 -10.04
N ALA A 42 14.51 -1.53 -9.74
CA ALA A 42 15.10 -2.81 -9.99
C ALA A 42 14.37 -3.82 -9.10
N ALA A 43 14.05 -4.97 -9.64
CA ALA A 43 13.22 -5.96 -8.95
C ALA A 43 13.86 -6.48 -7.63
N ASP A 44 15.13 -6.21 -7.44
CA ASP A 44 15.94 -6.52 -6.26
C ASP A 44 16.12 -5.32 -5.30
N THR A 45 15.31 -4.28 -5.47
CA THR A 45 15.37 -3.09 -4.61
C THR A 45 14.02 -2.70 -4.03
N VAL A 46 14.05 -2.06 -2.88
CA VAL A 46 12.93 -1.38 -2.23
C VAL A 46 13.25 0.11 -2.16
N ALA A 47 12.54 0.92 -2.91
CA ALA A 47 12.80 2.37 -3.01
C ALA A 47 14.29 2.70 -3.30
N GLY A 48 14.94 1.90 -4.14
CA GLY A 48 16.35 2.07 -4.49
C GLY A 48 17.36 1.52 -3.46
N LEU A 49 16.90 0.96 -2.33
CA LEU A 49 17.75 0.21 -1.40
C LEU A 49 17.77 -1.26 -1.82
N PRO A 50 18.91 -1.95 -1.77
CA PRO A 50 18.97 -3.39 -2.01
C PRO A 50 18.02 -4.16 -1.08
N VAL A 51 17.33 -5.17 -1.61
CA VAL A 51 16.61 -6.13 -0.76
C VAL A 51 17.61 -6.89 0.08
N SER A 52 17.38 -6.94 1.37
CA SER A 52 18.22 -7.65 2.32
C SER A 52 17.35 -8.36 3.34
N ASP A 53 17.66 -9.62 3.57
CA ASP A 53 17.14 -10.39 4.69
C ASP A 53 18.14 -10.35 5.83
N GLY A 54 17.64 -10.45 7.04
CA GLY A 54 18.50 -10.43 8.20
C GLY A 54 17.80 -9.90 9.44
N PRO A 55 18.50 -9.90 10.58
CA PRO A 55 17.85 -9.57 11.84
C PRO A 55 17.45 -8.10 11.87
N SER A 56 16.19 -7.88 12.23
CA SER A 56 15.59 -6.58 12.53
C SER A 56 15.39 -6.44 14.05
N GLY A 57 15.28 -5.21 14.56
CA GLY A 57 15.16 -4.92 15.98
C GLY A 57 16.38 -4.16 16.53
N LEU A 58 16.71 -4.39 17.78
CA LEU A 58 17.86 -3.74 18.40
C LEU A 58 19.18 -4.14 17.73
N LYS A 59 20.07 -3.17 17.55
CA LYS A 59 21.43 -3.41 17.05
C LYS A 59 22.25 -4.09 18.16
N PRO A 60 22.99 -5.17 17.87
CA PRO A 60 23.90 -5.78 18.83
C PRO A 60 24.98 -4.79 19.27
N GLY A 61 25.16 -4.67 20.58
CA GLY A 61 26.23 -3.83 21.14
C GLY A 61 25.93 -2.33 21.15
N ALA A 62 24.72 -1.90 20.75
CA ALA A 62 24.30 -0.52 21.00
C ALA A 62 24.08 -0.32 22.51
N ASP A 63 24.62 0.77 23.03
CA ASP A 63 24.36 1.18 24.42
C ASP A 63 22.87 1.55 24.55
N PRO A 64 22.17 1.15 25.61
CA PRO A 64 20.77 1.52 25.81
C PRO A 64 20.59 3.03 25.88
N ALA A 65 19.52 3.54 25.27
CA ALA A 65 19.18 4.95 25.39
C ALA A 65 18.75 5.31 26.82
N GLU A 66 19.24 6.43 27.32
CA GLU A 66 18.88 6.95 28.63
C GLU A 66 17.79 8.03 28.48
N LEU A 67 16.52 7.63 28.47
CA LEU A 67 15.37 8.55 28.51
C LEU A 67 14.57 8.33 29.80
N PRO A 68 14.11 9.41 30.46
CA PRO A 68 13.26 9.26 31.63
C PRO A 68 11.88 8.76 31.22
N VAL A 69 11.49 7.58 31.75
CA VAL A 69 10.18 6.95 31.49
C VAL A 69 9.46 6.70 32.80
N GLU A 70 8.30 7.31 32.98
CA GLU A 70 7.45 7.05 34.14
C GLU A 70 6.89 5.62 34.07
N GLY A 71 7.05 4.84 35.13
CA GLY A 71 6.56 3.46 35.20
C GLY A 71 7.34 2.45 34.34
N GLY A 72 8.44 2.87 33.72
CA GLY A 72 9.31 1.99 32.94
C GLY A 72 9.95 0.89 33.79
N THR A 73 10.35 -0.18 33.11
CA THR A 73 11.05 -1.33 33.69
C THR A 73 12.33 -1.63 32.90
N ASP A 74 13.22 -2.46 33.46
CA ASP A 74 14.43 -2.93 32.78
C ASP A 74 14.14 -4.11 31.81
N GLY A 75 12.86 -4.38 31.51
CA GLY A 75 12.46 -5.47 30.62
C GLY A 75 12.73 -5.14 29.15
N ASP A 76 12.94 -6.19 28.34
CA ASP A 76 13.25 -6.11 26.91
C ASP A 76 12.24 -5.27 26.11
N VAL A 77 10.98 -5.26 26.51
CA VAL A 77 9.91 -4.52 25.82
C VAL A 77 10.07 -3.02 26.05
N ASP A 78 10.31 -2.60 27.31
CA ASP A 78 10.55 -1.19 27.61
C ASP A 78 11.88 -0.73 27.05
N ARG A 79 12.93 -1.55 27.06
CA ARG A 79 14.19 -1.25 26.41
C ARG A 79 13.99 -0.96 24.91
N LEU A 80 13.31 -1.85 24.20
CA LEU A 80 13.00 -1.64 22.79
C LEU A 80 12.19 -0.34 22.56
N ALA A 81 11.23 -0.07 23.44
CA ALA A 81 10.41 1.14 23.35
C ALA A 81 11.24 2.42 23.56
N VAL A 82 12.11 2.43 24.58
CA VAL A 82 12.97 3.59 24.90
C VAL A 82 13.97 3.85 23.78
N ASP A 83 14.65 2.81 23.29
CA ASP A 83 15.60 2.90 22.18
C ASP A 83 14.92 3.37 20.91
N THR A 84 13.67 2.90 20.63
CA THR A 84 12.84 3.37 19.53
C THR A 84 12.57 4.87 19.63
N VAL A 85 12.06 5.32 20.78
CA VAL A 85 11.73 6.75 20.97
C VAL A 85 12.97 7.61 20.84
N ALA A 86 14.13 7.17 21.33
CA ALA A 86 15.39 7.87 21.18
C ALA A 86 15.78 8.07 19.72
N ASP A 87 15.76 6.99 18.94
CA ASP A 87 16.08 7.02 17.49
C ASP A 87 15.10 7.88 16.70
N VAL A 88 13.79 7.76 16.95
CA VAL A 88 12.77 8.57 16.28
C VAL A 88 12.96 10.06 16.62
N GLN A 89 13.23 10.41 17.87
CA GLN A 89 13.50 11.79 18.26
C GLN A 89 14.81 12.31 17.63
N GLN A 90 15.84 11.46 17.54
CA GLN A 90 17.10 11.81 16.87
C GLN A 90 16.87 12.08 15.37
N TYR A 91 16.12 11.22 14.71
CA TYR A 91 15.72 11.44 13.31
C TYR A 91 15.01 12.80 13.13
N TRP A 92 14.02 13.10 13.98
CA TRP A 92 13.27 14.35 13.87
C TRP A 92 14.09 15.60 14.24
N ARG A 93 15.09 15.50 15.12
CA ARG A 93 16.02 16.63 15.33
C ARG A 93 16.74 17.05 14.04
N GLN A 94 16.99 16.10 13.13
CA GLN A 94 17.66 16.32 11.85
C GLN A 94 16.69 16.66 10.72
N ALA A 95 15.58 15.95 10.62
CA ALA A 95 14.61 16.06 9.53
C ALA A 95 13.63 17.23 9.67
N TYR A 96 13.19 17.51 10.90
CA TYR A 96 12.13 18.49 11.17
C TYR A 96 12.46 19.90 10.66
N PRO A 97 13.63 20.53 10.96
CA PRO A 97 13.94 21.86 10.47
C PRO A 97 14.08 21.94 8.95
N LYS A 98 14.40 20.82 8.30
CA LYS A 98 14.53 20.74 6.84
C LYS A 98 13.19 20.54 6.14
N THR A 99 12.19 20.01 6.86
CA THR A 99 10.88 19.64 6.30
C THR A 99 9.85 20.74 6.49
N PHE A 100 9.78 21.32 7.71
CA PHE A 100 8.64 22.14 8.12
C PHE A 100 8.94 23.63 8.23
N ASP A 101 10.17 24.04 8.08
CA ASP A 101 10.58 25.47 8.23
C ASP A 101 10.10 26.10 9.55
N LYS A 102 10.03 25.31 10.63
CA LYS A 102 9.47 25.64 11.95
C LYS A 102 10.51 25.65 13.08
N GLY A 103 11.79 25.84 12.73
CA GLY A 103 12.88 25.83 13.69
C GLY A 103 13.27 24.42 14.17
N ARG A 104 13.62 24.26 15.44
CA ARG A 104 14.12 22.97 15.96
C ARG A 104 12.97 22.07 16.42
N PHE A 105 13.11 20.76 16.20
CA PHE A 105 12.24 19.77 16.81
C PHE A 105 12.37 19.79 18.33
N ARG A 106 11.24 19.84 19.02
CA ARG A 106 11.17 19.69 20.48
C ARG A 106 10.75 18.26 20.81
N PRO A 107 11.56 17.50 21.56
CA PRO A 107 11.18 16.19 22.07
C PRO A 107 9.82 16.22 22.79
N VAL A 108 9.16 15.08 22.93
CA VAL A 108 7.97 14.96 23.77
C VAL A 108 8.37 15.16 25.24
N SER A 109 7.50 15.80 26.01
CA SER A 109 7.82 16.20 27.41
C SER A 109 7.78 15.01 28.37
N ARG A 110 6.97 14.00 28.10
CA ARG A 110 6.77 12.83 28.95
C ARG A 110 6.74 11.55 28.16
N LEU A 111 7.32 10.51 28.74
CA LEU A 111 7.21 9.12 28.28
C LEU A 111 6.64 8.31 29.43
N VAL A 112 5.62 7.50 29.14
CA VAL A 112 4.93 6.69 30.15
C VAL A 112 4.78 5.25 29.67
N SER A 113 5.36 4.33 30.42
CA SER A 113 5.13 2.90 30.27
C SER A 113 4.13 2.44 31.33
N TYR A 114 3.01 1.87 30.91
CA TYR A 114 2.01 1.36 31.84
C TYR A 114 1.71 -0.11 31.58
N ASP A 115 1.09 -0.75 32.55
CA ASP A 115 0.61 -2.14 32.45
C ASP A 115 -0.93 -2.12 32.48
N SER A 116 -1.55 -2.50 31.36
CA SER A 116 -3.01 -2.57 31.23
C SER A 116 -3.62 -3.63 32.15
N GLY A 117 -2.88 -4.65 32.53
CA GLY A 117 -3.29 -5.67 33.50
C GLY A 117 -3.19 -5.23 34.96
N GLY A 118 -2.55 -4.09 35.24
CA GLY A 118 -2.35 -3.53 36.58
C GLY A 118 -3.55 -2.72 37.11
N GLN A 119 -3.34 -2.07 38.28
CA GLN A 119 -4.38 -1.23 38.91
C GLN A 119 -4.69 0.03 38.09
N GLY A 120 -3.85 0.39 37.12
CA GLY A 120 -4.01 1.56 36.28
C GLY A 120 -3.71 2.88 37.00
N GLY A 121 -3.81 3.95 36.22
CA GLY A 121 -3.66 5.35 36.65
C GLY A 121 -4.44 6.26 35.69
N ARG A 122 -4.48 7.56 35.98
CA ARG A 122 -5.08 8.52 35.05
C ARG A 122 -4.01 9.13 34.14
N LEU A 123 -4.22 8.93 32.83
CA LEU A 123 -3.35 9.49 31.80
C LEU A 123 -4.22 10.10 30.72
N CYS A 124 -4.05 11.38 30.41
CA CYS A 124 -4.84 12.10 29.42
C CYS A 124 -6.37 11.94 29.60
N GLY A 125 -6.79 12.04 30.86
CA GLY A 125 -8.21 11.90 31.23
C GLY A 125 -8.76 10.47 31.23
N ARG A 126 -7.98 9.46 30.75
CA ARG A 126 -8.39 8.05 30.64
C ARG A 126 -7.78 7.21 31.75
N ASN A 127 -8.44 6.11 32.11
CA ASN A 127 -7.87 5.10 33.00
C ASN A 127 -7.04 4.10 32.19
N THR A 128 -5.81 3.82 32.60
CA THR A 128 -4.93 2.87 31.92
C THR A 128 -5.20 1.40 32.29
N SER A 129 -5.97 1.11 33.34
CA SER A 129 -6.40 -0.26 33.64
C SER A 129 -7.31 -0.79 32.54
N GLY A 130 -6.97 -1.92 31.95
CA GLY A 130 -7.66 -2.52 30.81
C GLY A 130 -7.43 -1.82 29.46
N MET A 131 -6.66 -0.74 29.42
CA MET A 131 -6.38 -0.01 28.17
C MET A 131 -5.18 -0.63 27.44
N VAL A 132 -5.44 -1.53 26.50
CA VAL A 132 -4.43 -2.16 25.62
C VAL A 132 -4.18 -1.22 24.43
N ASN A 133 -3.30 -0.22 24.62
CA ASN A 133 -3.05 0.81 23.63
C ASN A 133 -1.66 1.46 23.76
N ALA A 134 -1.22 2.14 22.70
CA ALA A 134 -0.20 3.17 22.73
C ALA A 134 -0.80 4.45 22.13
N PHE A 135 -0.38 5.63 22.59
CA PHE A 135 -0.95 6.87 22.10
C PHE A 135 -0.09 8.09 22.39
N TYR A 136 -0.17 9.09 21.54
CA TYR A 136 0.28 10.45 21.82
C TYR A 136 -0.89 11.27 22.40
N CYS A 137 -0.61 12.01 23.48
CA CYS A 137 -1.54 12.91 24.11
C CYS A 137 -1.06 14.36 23.99
N PRO A 138 -1.69 15.19 23.16
CA PRO A 138 -1.24 16.56 22.94
C PRO A 138 -1.39 17.47 24.18
N GLU A 139 -2.42 17.27 25.02
CA GLU A 139 -2.68 18.09 26.20
C GLU A 139 -1.58 17.97 27.27
N GLN A 140 -0.94 16.81 27.35
CA GLN A 140 0.14 16.54 28.28
C GLN A 140 1.51 16.36 27.59
N ASP A 141 1.54 16.53 26.28
CA ASP A 141 2.70 16.28 25.41
C ASP A 141 3.42 14.96 25.76
N THR A 142 2.63 13.88 25.80
CA THR A 142 3.05 12.58 26.34
C THR A 142 2.88 11.50 25.26
N ILE A 143 3.91 10.64 25.08
CA ILE A 143 3.75 9.34 24.44
C ILE A 143 3.66 8.27 25.53
N ALA A 144 2.63 7.43 25.43
CA ALA A 144 2.41 6.34 26.37
C ALA A 144 2.21 5.01 25.65
N TRP A 145 2.64 3.91 26.29
CA TRP A 145 2.50 2.57 25.76
C TRP A 145 2.19 1.52 26.82
N ASP A 146 1.40 0.53 26.44
CA ASP A 146 1.13 -0.63 27.27
C ASP A 146 2.21 -1.70 27.10
N ARG A 147 3.08 -1.82 28.12
CA ARG A 147 4.11 -2.86 28.19
C ARG A 147 3.57 -4.21 28.63
N GLY A 148 2.37 -4.24 29.25
CA GLY A 148 1.79 -5.45 29.83
C GLY A 148 1.21 -6.41 28.80
N ARG A 149 0.61 -5.86 27.76
CA ARG A 149 -0.08 -6.65 26.75
C ARG A 149 0.21 -6.20 25.32
N LEU A 150 -0.07 -4.96 24.95
CA LEU A 150 0.03 -4.50 23.56
C LEU A 150 1.39 -4.78 22.94
N LEU A 151 2.45 -4.19 23.49
CA LEU A 151 3.78 -4.32 22.90
C LEU A 151 4.30 -5.76 22.90
N PRO A 152 4.09 -6.60 23.96
CA PRO A 152 4.41 -8.02 23.93
C PRO A 152 3.63 -8.81 22.87
N GLU A 153 2.32 -8.59 22.73
CA GLU A 153 1.48 -9.28 21.75
C GLU A 153 1.93 -8.93 20.32
N LEU A 154 2.14 -7.65 20.02
CA LEU A 154 2.65 -7.20 18.73
C LEU A 154 4.03 -7.79 18.42
N ARG A 155 4.95 -7.77 19.40
CA ARG A 155 6.30 -8.34 19.21
C ARG A 155 6.26 -9.84 18.96
N ASN A 156 5.39 -10.56 19.65
CA ASN A 156 5.28 -12.02 19.50
C ASN A 156 4.65 -12.41 18.17
N THR A 157 3.70 -11.62 17.66
CA THR A 157 2.97 -11.91 16.42
C THR A 157 3.75 -11.47 15.18
N PHE A 158 4.34 -10.27 15.20
CA PHE A 158 4.94 -9.64 14.02
C PHE A 158 6.45 -9.36 14.19
N GLY A 159 7.05 -9.77 15.30
CA GLY A 159 8.46 -9.51 15.55
C GLY A 159 8.75 -8.11 16.11
N PRO A 160 10.05 -7.79 16.30
CA PRO A 160 10.47 -6.59 17.03
C PRO A 160 10.16 -5.27 16.33
N MET A 161 9.91 -5.30 14.99
CA MET A 161 9.55 -4.08 14.27
C MET A 161 8.12 -3.60 14.54
N ALA A 162 7.25 -4.44 15.08
CA ALA A 162 5.88 -4.08 15.38
C ALA A 162 5.75 -3.01 16.49
N PRO A 163 6.35 -3.16 17.68
CA PRO A 163 6.42 -2.07 18.67
C PRO A 163 7.09 -0.80 18.12
N VAL A 164 8.15 -0.96 17.31
CA VAL A 164 8.84 0.18 16.68
C VAL A 164 7.89 0.96 15.78
N THR A 165 7.07 0.26 14.97
CA THR A 165 6.10 0.88 14.06
C THR A 165 5.07 1.71 14.82
N VAL A 166 4.48 1.14 15.87
CA VAL A 166 3.46 1.84 16.66
C VAL A 166 4.05 3.09 17.35
N LEU A 167 5.20 2.96 17.99
CA LEU A 167 5.82 4.11 18.67
C LEU A 167 6.29 5.21 17.72
N ALA A 168 6.75 4.84 16.52
CA ALA A 168 7.07 5.81 15.48
C ALA A 168 5.82 6.53 14.95
N HIS A 169 4.68 5.82 14.86
CA HIS A 169 3.39 6.37 14.50
C HIS A 169 2.91 7.40 15.54
N GLU A 170 2.98 7.09 16.83
CA GLU A 170 2.64 8.01 17.90
C GLU A 170 3.55 9.26 17.92
N MET A 171 4.82 9.08 17.59
CA MET A 171 5.71 10.22 17.36
C MET A 171 5.32 11.04 16.12
N GLY A 172 4.76 10.39 15.09
CA GLY A 172 4.16 11.06 13.93
C GLY A 172 3.09 12.07 14.35
N HIS A 173 2.17 11.70 15.25
CA HIS A 173 1.18 12.60 15.82
C HIS A 173 1.82 13.78 16.59
N ALA A 174 2.87 13.51 17.36
CA ALA A 174 3.61 14.57 18.02
C ALA A 174 4.24 15.55 17.02
N VAL A 175 4.78 15.05 15.91
CA VAL A 175 5.35 15.86 14.83
C VAL A 175 4.27 16.71 14.14
N GLN A 176 3.12 16.11 13.81
CA GLN A 176 1.98 16.84 13.22
C GLN A 176 1.56 18.03 14.09
N HIS A 177 1.41 17.80 15.38
CA HIS A 177 1.03 18.84 16.34
C HIS A 177 2.07 19.97 16.38
N ARG A 178 3.37 19.63 16.41
CA ARG A 178 4.47 20.62 16.44
C ARG A 178 4.60 21.39 15.13
N ALA A 179 4.39 20.72 14.02
CA ALA A 179 4.46 21.31 12.69
C ALA A 179 3.23 22.15 12.34
N GLY A 180 2.14 22.04 13.11
CA GLY A 180 0.88 22.71 12.82
C GLY A 180 0.28 22.21 11.52
N LEU A 181 0.35 20.89 11.25
CA LEU A 181 -0.24 20.25 10.09
C LEU A 181 -1.74 20.02 10.26
N LEU A 182 -2.21 20.08 11.50
CA LEU A 182 -3.60 19.82 11.86
C LEU A 182 -4.31 21.12 12.18
N ASP A 183 -5.51 21.27 11.66
CA ASP A 183 -6.49 22.27 12.07
C ASP A 183 -7.73 21.57 12.66
N GLY A 184 -8.66 22.35 13.19
CA GLY A 184 -9.87 21.80 13.83
C GLY A 184 -10.80 21.04 12.89
N ASP A 185 -10.60 21.19 11.59
CA ASP A 185 -11.43 20.59 10.54
C ASP A 185 -10.70 19.44 9.81
N THR A 186 -9.45 19.13 10.19
CA THR A 186 -8.68 18.04 9.57
C THR A 186 -9.35 16.70 9.85
N PRO A 187 -9.79 15.96 8.81
CA PRO A 187 -10.45 14.67 9.02
C PRO A 187 -9.54 13.65 9.70
N PRO A 188 -10.06 12.82 10.62
CA PRO A 188 -9.26 11.81 11.33
C PRO A 188 -8.44 10.91 10.41
N LEU A 189 -9.01 10.44 9.31
CA LEU A 189 -8.30 9.60 8.34
C LEU A 189 -7.07 10.31 7.73
N VAL A 190 -7.10 11.63 7.57
CA VAL A 190 -5.94 12.42 7.11
C VAL A 190 -4.87 12.46 8.19
N VAL A 191 -5.28 12.66 9.45
CA VAL A 191 -4.37 12.66 10.61
C VAL A 191 -3.62 11.35 10.68
N GLU A 192 -4.32 10.22 10.60
CA GLU A 192 -3.73 8.88 10.68
C GLU A 192 -2.78 8.59 9.50
N GLN A 193 -3.22 8.88 8.28
CA GLN A 193 -2.37 8.63 7.11
C GLN A 193 -1.14 9.54 7.04
N GLN A 194 -1.22 10.76 7.55
CA GLN A 194 -0.03 11.59 7.72
C GLN A 194 0.94 10.99 8.74
N ALA A 195 0.44 10.44 9.87
CA ALA A 195 1.26 9.78 10.86
C ALA A 195 1.93 8.51 10.31
N ASP A 196 1.21 7.68 9.57
CA ASP A 196 1.78 6.52 8.87
C ASP A 196 2.87 6.93 7.85
N CYS A 197 2.65 8.02 7.11
CA CYS A 197 3.65 8.56 6.19
C CYS A 197 4.91 9.06 6.92
N LEU A 198 4.75 9.80 8.01
CA LEU A 198 5.88 10.25 8.84
C LEU A 198 6.65 9.07 9.43
N THR A 199 5.94 8.00 9.80
CA THR A 199 6.53 6.71 10.21
C THR A 199 7.36 6.10 9.09
N GLY A 200 6.85 6.07 7.85
CA GLY A 200 7.59 5.59 6.70
C GLY A 200 8.89 6.33 6.47
N SER A 201 8.89 7.65 6.65
CA SER A 201 10.11 8.47 6.50
C SER A 201 11.17 8.15 7.56
N PHE A 202 10.77 7.83 8.80
CA PHE A 202 11.68 7.33 9.82
C PHE A 202 12.23 5.93 9.46
N PHE A 203 11.38 5.02 8.99
CA PHE A 203 11.82 3.68 8.59
C PHE A 203 12.81 3.71 7.42
N ARG A 204 12.71 4.68 6.51
CA ARG A 204 13.74 4.91 5.50
C ARG A 204 15.09 5.21 6.12
N HIS A 205 15.15 6.08 7.11
CA HIS A 205 16.37 6.40 7.85
C HIS A 205 16.93 5.16 8.59
N VAL A 206 16.07 4.32 9.16
CA VAL A 206 16.50 3.05 9.77
C VAL A 206 17.05 2.08 8.73
N ALA A 207 16.39 1.93 7.59
CA ALA A 207 16.80 1.03 6.50
C ALA A 207 18.12 1.46 5.85
N GLU A 208 18.43 2.75 5.85
CA GLU A 208 19.74 3.31 5.45
C GLU A 208 20.84 3.06 6.49
N GLY A 209 20.53 2.41 7.63
CA GLY A 209 21.48 2.11 8.70
C GLY A 209 21.82 3.30 9.60
N SER A 210 21.10 4.42 9.46
CA SER A 210 21.41 5.70 10.10
C SER A 210 20.89 5.84 11.53
N ALA A 211 19.97 4.98 11.99
CA ALA A 211 19.49 4.95 13.38
C ALA A 211 20.58 4.38 14.31
N GLU A 212 20.63 4.83 15.56
CA GLU A 212 21.67 4.43 16.51
C GLU A 212 21.42 3.04 17.10
N HIS A 213 20.19 2.79 17.57
CA HIS A 213 19.84 1.60 18.34
C HIS A 213 19.13 0.53 17.52
N ILE A 214 18.44 0.91 16.44
CA ILE A 214 17.54 0.04 15.69
C ILE A 214 18.07 -0.22 14.29
N ARG A 215 17.78 -1.42 13.78
CA ARG A 215 18.01 -1.82 12.39
C ARG A 215 16.77 -2.52 11.82
N VAL A 216 16.55 -2.41 10.52
CA VAL A 216 15.50 -3.09 9.79
C VAL A 216 16.08 -3.66 8.49
N SER A 217 15.77 -4.93 8.18
CA SER A 217 16.02 -5.49 6.85
C SER A 217 14.92 -5.04 5.88
N THR A 218 15.29 -4.85 4.61
CA THR A 218 14.37 -4.36 3.57
C THR A 218 13.45 -5.46 3.00
N GLY A 219 13.76 -6.73 3.28
CA GLY A 219 12.90 -7.89 3.07
C GLY A 219 11.99 -8.12 4.30
N ASP A 220 12.30 -9.13 5.11
CA ASP A 220 11.47 -9.60 6.25
C ASP A 220 11.14 -8.51 7.26
N GLY A 221 12.08 -7.61 7.54
CA GLY A 221 11.86 -6.53 8.49
C GLY A 221 10.77 -5.55 8.06
N LEU A 222 10.79 -5.12 6.79
CA LEU A 222 9.72 -4.29 6.25
C LEU A 222 8.42 -5.09 6.03
N ASN A 223 8.49 -6.37 5.69
CA ASN A 223 7.30 -7.23 5.63
C ASN A 223 6.57 -7.26 6.98
N SER A 224 7.32 -7.37 8.09
CA SER A 224 6.78 -7.28 9.45
C SER A 224 6.09 -5.93 9.72
N VAL A 225 6.68 -4.82 9.30
CA VAL A 225 6.07 -3.47 9.40
C VAL A 225 4.75 -3.41 8.65
N LEU A 226 4.74 -3.86 7.39
CA LEU A 226 3.50 -3.86 6.58
C LEU A 226 2.43 -4.78 7.17
N GLY A 227 2.84 -5.92 7.75
CA GLY A 227 1.95 -6.84 8.47
C GLY A 227 1.25 -6.16 9.65
N VAL A 228 1.98 -5.38 10.45
CA VAL A 228 1.42 -4.60 11.56
C VAL A 228 0.42 -3.55 11.07
N LEU A 229 0.79 -2.77 10.05
CA LEU A 229 -0.12 -1.76 9.48
C LEU A 229 -1.40 -2.39 8.93
N SER A 230 -1.28 -3.60 8.36
CA SER A 230 -2.45 -4.38 7.93
C SER A 230 -3.29 -4.89 9.11
N TYR A 231 -2.66 -5.29 10.21
CA TYR A 231 -3.34 -5.81 11.39
C TYR A 231 -4.12 -4.74 12.16
N ILE A 232 -3.54 -3.54 12.32
CA ILE A 232 -4.14 -2.43 13.08
C ILE A 232 -5.08 -1.55 12.23
N ARG A 233 -5.52 -2.04 11.07
CA ARG A 233 -6.49 -1.36 10.21
C ARG A 233 -7.89 -1.33 10.83
N ASP A 234 -8.74 -0.48 10.30
CA ASP A 234 -10.17 -0.51 10.60
C ASP A 234 -10.83 -1.77 10.02
N ALA A 235 -11.89 -2.23 10.69
CA ALA A 235 -12.72 -3.27 10.11
C ALA A 235 -13.42 -2.75 8.85
N PRO A 236 -13.51 -3.58 7.79
CA PRO A 236 -14.08 -3.14 6.52
C PRO A 236 -15.51 -2.61 6.65
N GLY A 237 -15.73 -1.39 6.16
CA GLY A 237 -17.05 -0.76 6.15
C GLY A 237 -17.56 -0.22 7.49
N GLU A 238 -16.79 -0.33 8.59
CA GLU A 238 -17.23 0.15 9.91
C GLU A 238 -16.93 1.63 10.12
N THR A 239 -15.84 2.16 9.56
CA THR A 239 -15.43 3.55 9.74
C THR A 239 -15.54 4.35 8.45
N GLY A 240 -15.92 5.61 8.57
CA GLY A 240 -15.97 6.56 7.46
C GLY A 240 -14.86 7.59 7.49
N PHE A 241 -14.70 8.35 6.42
CA PHE A 241 -13.65 9.37 6.25
C PHE A 241 -13.57 10.40 7.40
N ALA A 242 -14.71 10.73 8.00
CA ALA A 242 -14.82 11.70 9.09
C ALA A 242 -15.12 11.04 10.44
N ASP A 243 -15.02 9.72 10.55
CA ASP A 243 -15.22 9.03 11.83
C ASP A 243 -14.05 9.31 12.77
N PRO A 244 -14.30 9.78 14.00
CA PRO A 244 -13.24 10.08 14.96
C PRO A 244 -12.33 8.89 15.33
N SER A 245 -12.80 7.67 15.10
CA SER A 245 -12.04 6.44 15.35
C SER A 245 -11.38 5.86 14.11
N ALA A 246 -11.50 6.52 12.94
CA ALA A 246 -10.97 5.99 11.68
C ALA A 246 -9.45 6.03 11.64
N HIS A 247 -8.83 4.87 11.40
CA HIS A 247 -7.41 4.70 11.14
C HIS A 247 -7.11 4.44 9.66
N GLY A 248 -8.06 3.89 8.93
CA GLY A 248 -7.97 3.56 7.52
C GLY A 248 -7.84 2.07 7.23
N SER A 249 -8.03 1.73 5.96
CA SER A 249 -7.82 0.38 5.43
C SER A 249 -6.33 -0.01 5.46
N ALA A 250 -6.02 -1.30 5.39
CA ALA A 250 -4.65 -1.78 5.27
C ALA A 250 -3.94 -1.15 4.06
N PHE A 251 -4.62 -1.11 2.92
CA PHE A 251 -4.07 -0.53 1.70
C PHE A 251 -3.77 0.97 1.84
N ASP A 252 -4.65 1.72 2.49
CA ASP A 252 -4.47 3.16 2.70
C ASP A 252 -3.30 3.44 3.64
N ARG A 253 -3.21 2.73 4.76
CA ARG A 253 -2.13 2.85 5.75
C ARG A 253 -0.76 2.48 5.16
N ILE A 254 -0.66 1.32 4.51
CA ILE A 254 0.57 0.87 3.85
C ILE A 254 0.97 1.84 2.73
N SER A 255 0.01 2.32 1.94
CA SER A 255 0.29 3.31 0.90
C SER A 255 0.85 4.61 1.48
N ALA A 256 0.31 5.08 2.60
CA ALA A 256 0.80 6.27 3.29
C ALA A 256 2.23 6.05 3.80
N PHE A 257 2.49 4.93 4.45
CA PHE A 257 3.83 4.52 4.88
C PHE A 257 4.83 4.50 3.71
N GLN A 258 4.46 3.88 2.58
CA GLN A 258 5.31 3.80 1.40
C GLN A 258 5.63 5.19 0.81
N TYR A 259 4.68 6.13 0.82
CA TYR A 259 4.98 7.51 0.40
C TYR A 259 6.05 8.17 1.27
N GLY A 260 5.97 8.02 2.58
CA GLY A 260 6.98 8.55 3.49
C GLY A 260 8.34 7.88 3.31
N PHE A 261 8.35 6.56 3.13
CA PHE A 261 9.57 5.77 2.92
C PHE A 261 10.27 6.13 1.60
N ASN A 262 9.51 6.32 0.52
CA ASN A 262 10.06 6.60 -0.82
C ASN A 262 10.48 8.06 -0.97
N ASP A 263 9.61 8.99 -0.55
CA ASP A 263 9.69 10.40 -0.92
C ASP A 263 10.08 11.29 0.28
N GLY A 264 10.18 10.71 1.48
CA GLY A 264 10.56 11.39 2.69
C GLY A 264 9.43 12.23 3.32
N PRO A 265 9.72 12.94 4.44
CA PRO A 265 8.68 13.54 5.28
C PRO A 265 7.98 14.75 4.63
N LYS A 266 8.58 15.38 3.63
CA LYS A 266 7.93 16.48 2.90
C LYS A 266 6.68 16.01 2.16
N ARG A 267 6.70 14.78 1.62
CA ARG A 267 5.54 14.15 0.96
C ARG A 267 4.33 14.05 1.89
N CYS A 268 4.56 13.84 3.18
CA CYS A 268 3.50 13.73 4.18
C CYS A 268 2.73 15.04 4.38
N THR A 269 3.39 16.20 4.19
CA THR A 269 2.73 17.51 4.27
C THR A 269 1.74 17.78 3.14
N GLU A 270 1.83 17.02 2.05
CA GLU A 270 0.95 17.13 0.89
C GLU A 270 -0.33 16.28 1.02
N MET A 271 -0.46 15.53 2.11
CA MET A 271 -1.64 14.72 2.40
C MET A 271 -2.77 15.60 2.95
N THR A 272 -3.57 16.13 2.05
CA THR A 272 -4.76 16.94 2.35
C THR A 272 -6.03 16.07 2.33
N ALA A 273 -7.14 16.58 2.86
CA ALA A 273 -8.44 15.93 2.80
C ALA A 273 -8.82 15.52 1.36
N SER A 274 -8.59 16.39 0.37
CA SER A 274 -8.86 16.06 -1.04
C SER A 274 -7.97 14.94 -1.55
N SER A 275 -6.65 15.00 -1.28
CA SER A 275 -5.70 14.00 -1.79
C SER A 275 -5.91 12.63 -1.13
N VAL A 276 -6.31 12.59 0.14
CA VAL A 276 -6.63 11.35 0.84
C VAL A 276 -7.96 10.77 0.33
N LEU A 277 -8.99 11.61 0.18
CA LEU A 277 -10.30 11.16 -0.35
C LEU A 277 -10.19 10.58 -1.78
N GLU A 278 -9.31 11.15 -2.63
CA GLU A 278 -9.10 10.67 -4.00
C GLU A 278 -8.43 9.30 -4.09
N ARG A 279 -7.73 8.88 -3.04
CA ARG A 279 -6.96 7.63 -3.02
C ARG A 279 -7.45 6.58 -2.02
N THR A 280 -8.37 6.95 -1.12
CA THR A 280 -8.89 6.00 -0.14
C THR A 280 -9.70 4.89 -0.80
N THR A 281 -9.55 3.69 -0.27
CA THR A 281 -10.32 2.51 -0.66
C THR A 281 -11.53 2.30 0.24
N GLN A 282 -11.75 3.16 1.22
CA GLN A 282 -12.95 3.12 2.06
C GLN A 282 -14.17 3.63 1.28
N PHE A 283 -15.04 2.70 0.91
CA PHE A 283 -16.25 3.01 0.15
C PHE A 283 -17.39 3.42 1.09
N ARG A 284 -17.95 4.59 0.86
CA ARG A 284 -19.00 5.19 1.72
C ARG A 284 -20.33 4.43 1.77
N PHE A 285 -20.56 3.41 0.95
CA PHE A 285 -21.95 3.14 0.54
C PHE A 285 -22.41 1.72 0.66
N TRP A 286 -21.63 0.81 1.21
CA TRP A 286 -22.04 -0.52 0.88
C TRP A 286 -22.40 -1.34 2.10
N LYS A 287 -23.27 -2.26 1.85
CA LYS A 287 -23.61 -3.42 2.64
C LYS A 287 -22.42 -3.85 3.49
N LYS A 288 -22.67 -4.39 4.65
CA LYS A 288 -21.62 -5.00 5.47
C LYS A 288 -20.75 -5.87 4.55
N ALA A 289 -19.45 -5.83 4.71
CA ALA A 289 -18.49 -6.52 3.85
C ALA A 289 -18.93 -7.96 3.49
N GLN A 290 -19.41 -8.71 4.44
CA GLN A 290 -19.93 -10.08 4.28
C GLN A 290 -21.14 -10.25 3.35
N GLU A 291 -21.88 -9.20 3.01
CA GLU A 291 -23.05 -9.29 2.13
C GLU A 291 -22.69 -9.14 0.64
N SER A 292 -21.44 -8.86 0.33
CA SER A 292 -20.96 -8.61 -1.02
C SER A 292 -19.97 -9.66 -1.54
N ASP A 293 -19.54 -10.58 -0.68
CA ASP A 293 -18.61 -11.64 -1.05
C ASP A 293 -19.16 -12.53 -2.17
N LEU A 294 -18.35 -12.80 -3.17
CA LEU A 294 -18.69 -13.64 -4.30
C LEU A 294 -18.32 -15.11 -4.01
N PRO A 295 -19.25 -16.05 -4.17
CA PRO A 295 -18.91 -17.47 -4.04
C PRO A 295 -17.91 -17.89 -5.13
N ILE A 296 -17.08 -18.88 -4.85
CA ILE A 296 -16.18 -19.49 -5.82
C ILE A 296 -16.98 -20.51 -6.67
N ASP A 297 -17.76 -20.00 -7.60
CA ASP A 297 -18.57 -20.78 -8.53
C ASP A 297 -18.34 -20.38 -9.99
N GLU A 298 -18.94 -21.13 -10.92
CA GLU A 298 -18.78 -20.90 -12.35
C GLU A 298 -19.27 -19.50 -12.78
N ASP A 299 -20.40 -19.05 -12.25
CA ASP A 299 -20.97 -17.75 -12.58
C ASP A 299 -20.05 -16.59 -12.15
N SER A 300 -19.47 -16.69 -10.96
CA SER A 300 -18.57 -15.68 -10.40
C SER A 300 -17.23 -15.69 -11.14
N ILE A 301 -16.67 -16.86 -11.43
CA ILE A 301 -15.46 -17.01 -12.26
C ILE A 301 -15.68 -16.39 -13.64
N GLU A 302 -16.82 -16.65 -14.27
CA GLU A 302 -17.17 -16.04 -15.57
C GLU A 302 -17.32 -14.51 -15.49
N ARG A 303 -17.84 -13.98 -14.38
CA ARG A 303 -17.90 -12.52 -14.16
C ARG A 303 -16.51 -11.92 -14.06
N VAL A 304 -15.61 -12.55 -13.31
CA VAL A 304 -14.21 -12.15 -13.19
C VAL A 304 -13.52 -12.20 -14.56
N GLU A 305 -13.66 -13.30 -15.30
CA GLU A 305 -13.12 -13.44 -16.65
C GLU A 305 -13.63 -12.34 -17.60
N ARG A 306 -14.94 -12.07 -17.62
CA ARG A 306 -15.50 -10.98 -18.42
C ARG A 306 -14.94 -9.62 -18.04
N SER A 307 -14.70 -9.37 -16.77
CA SER A 307 -14.10 -8.10 -16.30
C SER A 307 -12.66 -7.96 -16.78
N LEU A 308 -11.84 -9.02 -16.64
CA LEU A 308 -10.46 -9.09 -17.14
C LEU A 308 -10.39 -8.87 -18.65
N ARG A 309 -11.23 -9.56 -19.43
CA ARG A 309 -11.32 -9.37 -20.89
C ARG A 309 -11.61 -7.92 -21.28
N ARG A 310 -12.45 -7.22 -20.52
CA ARG A 310 -12.77 -5.80 -20.80
C ARG A 310 -11.63 -4.87 -20.44
N VAL A 311 -11.02 -5.07 -19.27
CA VAL A 311 -9.92 -4.23 -18.81
C VAL A 311 -8.72 -4.31 -19.74
N PHE A 312 -8.42 -5.51 -20.26
CA PHE A 312 -7.26 -5.75 -21.12
C PHE A 312 -7.59 -5.82 -22.62
N ALA A 313 -8.79 -5.41 -23.06
CA ALA A 313 -9.21 -5.50 -24.46
C ALA A 313 -8.24 -4.79 -25.42
N ASP A 314 -7.76 -3.61 -25.04
CA ASP A 314 -6.91 -2.75 -25.88
C ASP A 314 -5.42 -3.16 -25.86
N THR A 315 -5.05 -4.20 -25.11
CA THR A 315 -3.66 -4.67 -25.04
C THR A 315 -3.28 -5.64 -26.16
N GLY A 316 -4.24 -6.02 -27.01
CA GLY A 316 -4.03 -7.02 -28.07
C GLY A 316 -3.90 -8.45 -27.57
N VAL A 317 -4.16 -8.71 -26.28
CA VAL A 317 -4.11 -10.07 -25.73
C VAL A 317 -5.21 -10.96 -26.32
N ALA A 318 -4.84 -12.17 -26.76
CA ALA A 318 -5.81 -13.24 -26.93
C ALA A 318 -6.19 -13.78 -25.56
N PRO A 319 -7.47 -13.63 -25.11
CA PRO A 319 -7.88 -14.05 -23.78
C PRO A 319 -7.53 -15.53 -23.53
N PRO A 320 -6.91 -15.89 -22.41
CA PRO A 320 -6.68 -17.29 -22.09
C PRO A 320 -8.02 -17.99 -21.80
N ARG A 321 -8.09 -19.28 -22.09
CA ARG A 321 -9.21 -20.11 -21.66
C ARG A 321 -9.08 -20.37 -20.17
N ILE A 322 -10.11 -20.09 -19.39
CA ILE A 322 -10.18 -20.48 -17.99
C ILE A 322 -10.82 -21.86 -17.88
N SER A 323 -10.15 -22.78 -17.19
CA SER A 323 -10.62 -24.15 -16.90
C SER A 323 -10.71 -24.32 -15.38
N ILE A 324 -11.86 -24.78 -14.91
CA ILE A 324 -12.12 -25.03 -13.48
C ILE A 324 -11.49 -26.36 -13.04
N GLU A 325 -10.86 -27.08 -13.94
CA GLU A 325 -10.14 -28.30 -13.65
C GLU A 325 -8.66 -28.00 -13.36
N ARG A 326 -8.16 -28.51 -12.24
CA ARG A 326 -6.73 -28.47 -11.92
C ARG A 326 -5.93 -29.13 -13.06
N GLY A 327 -4.88 -28.46 -13.51
CA GLY A 327 -4.02 -28.94 -14.57
C GLY A 327 -2.59 -28.45 -14.44
N ALA A 328 -1.64 -29.30 -14.84
CA ALA A 328 -0.25 -28.90 -15.04
C ALA A 328 -0.01 -28.60 -16.53
N CYS A 329 0.99 -27.78 -16.81
CA CYS A 329 1.45 -27.48 -18.18
C CYS A 329 2.23 -28.67 -18.76
N GLN A 330 2.47 -28.66 -20.07
CA GLN A 330 3.24 -29.72 -20.77
C GLN A 330 4.70 -29.80 -20.29
N ASP A 331 5.25 -28.66 -19.87
CA ASP A 331 6.59 -28.58 -19.29
C ASP A 331 6.68 -28.98 -17.81
N GLY A 332 5.55 -29.40 -17.22
CA GLY A 332 5.43 -29.80 -15.82
C GLY A 332 5.17 -28.64 -14.86
N THR A 333 5.08 -27.40 -15.31
CA THR A 333 4.75 -26.24 -14.46
C THR A 333 3.36 -26.42 -13.85
N SER A 334 3.26 -26.29 -12.53
CA SER A 334 2.01 -26.33 -11.77
C SER A 334 2.11 -25.38 -10.60
N THR A 335 1.19 -24.43 -10.48
CA THR A 335 1.08 -23.48 -9.37
C THR A 335 -0.30 -23.56 -8.72
N GLU A 336 -0.38 -23.27 -7.43
CA GLU A 336 -1.64 -23.28 -6.68
C GLU A 336 -1.95 -21.90 -6.15
N PRO A 337 -3.22 -21.46 -6.17
CA PRO A 337 -4.45 -22.20 -6.58
C PRO A 337 -4.77 -22.10 -8.08
N ALA A 338 -3.92 -21.52 -8.89
CA ALA A 338 -4.14 -21.35 -10.33
C ALA A 338 -2.83 -21.49 -11.12
N THR A 339 -2.89 -22.06 -12.33
CA THR A 339 -1.73 -22.27 -13.22
C THR A 339 -2.00 -21.65 -14.59
N TYR A 340 -1.06 -20.88 -15.13
CA TYR A 340 -1.10 -20.41 -16.51
C TYR A 340 -0.13 -21.20 -17.39
N CYS A 341 -0.65 -21.88 -18.41
CA CYS A 341 0.11 -22.59 -19.42
C CYS A 341 0.22 -21.76 -20.70
N ALA A 342 1.40 -21.25 -20.97
CA ALA A 342 1.65 -20.34 -22.08
C ALA A 342 1.45 -21.03 -23.45
N GLU A 343 1.83 -22.31 -23.58
CA GLU A 343 1.74 -23.09 -24.82
C GLU A 343 0.30 -23.32 -25.29
N THR A 344 -0.63 -23.50 -24.36
CA THR A 344 -2.06 -23.71 -24.65
C THR A 344 -2.91 -22.47 -24.44
N ASN A 345 -2.32 -21.39 -23.93
CA ASN A 345 -3.00 -20.17 -23.48
C ASN A 345 -4.18 -20.48 -22.57
N THR A 346 -3.94 -21.27 -21.52
CA THR A 346 -4.97 -21.75 -20.60
C THR A 346 -4.60 -21.41 -19.17
N VAL A 347 -5.59 -20.95 -18.39
CA VAL A 347 -5.52 -20.81 -16.93
C VAL A 347 -6.34 -21.96 -16.33
N SER A 348 -5.68 -22.86 -15.60
CA SER A 348 -6.30 -23.97 -14.87
C SER A 348 -6.44 -23.61 -13.40
N LEU A 349 -7.60 -23.91 -12.80
CA LEU A 349 -7.94 -23.51 -11.44
C LEU A 349 -8.08 -24.73 -10.54
N ASP A 350 -7.53 -24.65 -9.32
CA ASP A 350 -7.88 -25.54 -8.23
C ASP A 350 -9.01 -24.91 -7.40
N ARG A 351 -10.25 -25.27 -7.74
CA ARG A 351 -11.45 -24.69 -7.12
C ARG A 351 -11.43 -24.85 -5.59
N LYS A 352 -11.01 -26.01 -5.09
CA LYS A 352 -11.00 -26.27 -3.63
C LYS A 352 -10.04 -25.30 -2.92
N ARG A 353 -8.85 -25.08 -3.48
CA ARG A 353 -7.88 -24.13 -2.91
C ARG A 353 -8.38 -22.69 -2.98
N LEU A 354 -9.09 -22.32 -4.04
CA LEU A 354 -9.72 -21.00 -4.14
C LEU A 354 -10.83 -20.84 -3.09
N GLU A 355 -11.67 -21.86 -2.86
CA GLU A 355 -12.71 -21.87 -1.81
C GLU A 355 -12.09 -21.75 -0.39
N GLU A 356 -10.99 -22.46 -0.13
CA GLU A 356 -10.24 -22.37 1.14
C GLU A 356 -9.71 -20.93 1.33
N MET A 357 -9.11 -20.32 0.30
CA MET A 357 -8.59 -18.96 0.33
C MET A 357 -9.69 -17.91 0.48
N ALA A 358 -10.84 -18.11 -0.15
CA ALA A 358 -11.98 -17.21 -0.10
C ALA A 358 -12.72 -17.24 1.25
N THR A 359 -12.44 -18.21 2.11
CA THR A 359 -13.08 -18.31 3.42
C THR A 359 -12.40 -17.32 4.39
N PRO A 360 -13.07 -16.24 4.81
CA PRO A 360 -12.45 -15.28 5.73
C PRO A 360 -12.17 -15.90 7.10
N PRO A 361 -11.18 -15.39 7.86
CA PRO A 361 -10.87 -15.86 9.19
C PRO A 361 -12.11 -15.75 10.10
N ARG A 362 -12.49 -16.84 10.76
CA ARG A 362 -13.50 -16.83 11.80
C ARG A 362 -12.78 -16.60 13.13
N GLY A 363 -13.21 -15.54 13.86
CA GLY A 363 -12.52 -15.07 15.06
C GLY A 363 -12.12 -16.21 16.03
N GLY A 364 -10.84 -16.24 16.39
CA GLY A 364 -10.21 -17.18 17.30
C GLY A 364 -9.57 -18.42 16.68
N ASP A 365 -9.85 -18.70 15.41
CA ASP A 365 -9.21 -19.80 14.67
C ASP A 365 -8.03 -19.29 13.84
N GLU A 366 -7.09 -20.17 13.51
CA GLU A 366 -6.07 -19.91 12.48
C GLU A 366 -6.75 -19.44 11.19
N PRO A 367 -6.29 -18.36 10.56
CA PRO A 367 -6.92 -17.86 9.34
C PRO A 367 -6.86 -18.94 8.26
N SER A 368 -8.03 -19.44 7.83
CA SER A 368 -8.14 -20.43 6.76
C SER A 368 -8.01 -19.81 5.38
N GLY A 369 -8.21 -18.49 5.25
CA GLY A 369 -8.12 -17.72 4.02
C GLY A 369 -8.16 -16.23 4.30
N TYR A 370 -8.24 -15.42 3.23
CA TYR A 370 -8.18 -13.96 3.28
C TYR A 370 -9.51 -13.31 2.87
N GLY A 371 -10.31 -13.99 2.04
CA GLY A 371 -11.56 -13.52 1.45
C GLY A 371 -11.64 -13.80 -0.05
N ASP A 372 -12.79 -13.50 -0.63
CA ASP A 372 -13.08 -13.86 -2.03
C ASP A 372 -12.24 -13.07 -3.03
N PHE A 373 -11.97 -11.80 -2.77
CA PHE A 373 -11.13 -11.01 -3.65
C PHE A 373 -9.69 -11.55 -3.68
N ALA A 374 -9.14 -11.98 -2.56
CA ALA A 374 -7.82 -12.61 -2.54
C ALA A 374 -7.75 -13.82 -3.47
N ALA A 375 -8.79 -14.68 -3.46
CA ALA A 375 -8.89 -15.84 -4.34
C ALA A 375 -9.01 -15.42 -5.82
N TYR A 376 -9.86 -14.45 -6.14
CA TYR A 376 -10.01 -13.96 -7.51
C TYR A 376 -8.78 -13.20 -8.03
N ALA A 377 -8.04 -12.54 -7.14
CA ALA A 377 -6.77 -11.92 -7.50
C ALA A 377 -5.70 -12.96 -7.91
N GLN A 378 -5.73 -14.18 -7.34
CA GLN A 378 -4.88 -15.29 -7.82
C GLN A 378 -5.26 -15.69 -9.26
N VAL A 379 -6.54 -15.78 -9.57
CA VAL A 379 -7.02 -16.05 -10.94
C VAL A 379 -6.58 -14.94 -11.88
N ALA A 380 -6.78 -13.68 -11.50
CA ALA A 380 -6.36 -12.51 -12.27
C ALA A 380 -4.85 -12.51 -12.51
N SER A 381 -4.03 -12.90 -11.52
CA SER A 381 -2.58 -12.96 -11.63
C SER A 381 -2.13 -13.89 -12.78
N ARG A 382 -2.80 -15.01 -12.94
CA ARG A 382 -2.48 -15.96 -14.03
C ARG A 382 -3.01 -15.47 -15.38
N TYR A 383 -4.17 -14.78 -15.40
CA TYR A 383 -4.69 -14.16 -16.62
C TYR A 383 -3.73 -13.09 -17.17
N VAL A 384 -3.18 -12.23 -16.31
CA VAL A 384 -2.31 -11.14 -16.77
C VAL A 384 -0.93 -11.60 -17.24
N LEU A 385 -0.53 -12.85 -16.99
CA LEU A 385 0.63 -13.44 -17.65
C LEU A 385 0.40 -13.60 -19.17
N ALA A 386 -0.86 -13.87 -19.61
CA ALA A 386 -1.19 -13.83 -21.02
C ALA A 386 -1.06 -12.42 -21.61
N VAL A 387 -1.38 -11.38 -20.84
CA VAL A 387 -1.17 -9.98 -21.24
C VAL A 387 0.31 -9.69 -21.42
N GLN A 388 1.15 -10.09 -20.45
CA GLN A 388 2.61 -9.93 -20.53
C GLN A 388 3.19 -10.67 -21.75
N ARG A 389 2.71 -11.90 -21.99
CA ARG A 389 3.11 -12.69 -23.16
C ARG A 389 2.76 -11.99 -24.49
N ALA A 390 1.54 -11.46 -24.60
CA ALA A 390 1.11 -10.74 -25.79
C ALA A 390 1.96 -9.49 -26.07
N ALA A 391 2.45 -8.85 -25.02
CA ALA A 391 3.39 -7.73 -25.09
C ALA A 391 4.85 -8.16 -25.38
N GLY A 392 5.13 -9.46 -25.55
CA GLY A 392 6.47 -9.99 -25.81
C GLY A 392 7.40 -9.94 -24.59
N LEU A 393 6.85 -9.81 -23.39
CA LEU A 393 7.63 -9.70 -22.15
C LEU A 393 8.00 -11.08 -21.60
N ARG A 394 9.12 -11.14 -20.88
CA ARG A 394 9.54 -12.35 -20.17
C ARG A 394 8.54 -12.66 -19.06
N LEU A 395 8.18 -13.95 -18.90
CA LEU A 395 7.21 -14.39 -17.88
C LEU A 395 7.87 -14.96 -16.62
N THR A 396 9.21 -14.92 -16.51
CA THR A 396 9.95 -15.46 -15.37
C THR A 396 10.76 -14.38 -14.67
N GLY A 397 10.98 -14.59 -13.37
CA GLY A 397 11.77 -13.72 -12.50
C GLY A 397 10.98 -12.53 -11.93
N ASP A 398 11.61 -11.79 -11.02
CA ASP A 398 10.98 -10.75 -10.20
C ASP A 398 10.28 -9.66 -11.01
N ALA A 399 10.87 -9.23 -12.13
CA ALA A 399 10.24 -8.24 -12.99
C ALA A 399 8.88 -8.73 -13.55
N ALA A 400 8.77 -10.02 -13.87
CA ALA A 400 7.49 -10.62 -14.28
C ALA A 400 6.49 -10.67 -13.10
N GLY A 401 6.95 -10.99 -11.90
CA GLY A 401 6.15 -10.97 -10.68
C GLY A 401 5.63 -9.56 -10.35
N LEU A 402 6.47 -8.53 -10.41
CA LEU A 402 6.07 -7.13 -10.17
C LEU A 402 5.10 -6.62 -11.25
N ARG A 403 5.31 -6.97 -12.52
CA ARG A 403 4.34 -6.67 -13.58
C ARG A 403 3.00 -7.35 -13.33
N THR A 404 3.04 -8.60 -12.84
CA THR A 404 1.81 -9.34 -12.48
C THR A 404 1.06 -8.58 -11.39
N ALA A 405 1.70 -8.19 -10.30
CA ALA A 405 1.09 -7.39 -9.23
C ALA A 405 0.52 -6.06 -9.75
N CYS A 406 1.29 -5.34 -10.57
CA CYS A 406 0.87 -4.08 -11.16
C CYS A 406 -0.37 -4.25 -12.06
N LEU A 407 -0.42 -5.24 -12.92
CA LEU A 407 -1.56 -5.49 -13.81
C LEU A 407 -2.80 -5.95 -13.03
N VAL A 408 -2.63 -6.76 -11.97
CA VAL A 408 -3.74 -7.10 -11.06
C VAL A 408 -4.24 -5.85 -10.35
N GLY A 409 -3.34 -4.99 -9.88
CA GLY A 409 -3.71 -3.68 -9.33
C GLY A 409 -4.47 -2.80 -10.32
N ALA A 410 -4.05 -2.75 -11.59
CA ALA A 410 -4.74 -2.00 -12.63
C ALA A 410 -6.17 -2.53 -12.90
N TRP A 411 -6.35 -3.85 -12.92
CA TRP A 411 -7.66 -4.46 -12.98
C TRP A 411 -8.53 -4.07 -11.79
N SER A 412 -8.01 -4.20 -10.57
CA SER A 412 -8.71 -3.87 -9.32
C SER A 412 -9.14 -2.40 -9.28
N GLY A 413 -8.25 -1.47 -9.67
CA GLY A 413 -8.55 -0.04 -9.68
C GLY A 413 -9.69 0.37 -10.62
N LEU A 414 -9.97 -0.44 -11.67
CA LEU A 414 -11.09 -0.23 -12.58
C LEU A 414 -12.40 -0.88 -12.12
N LEU A 415 -12.35 -1.70 -11.06
CA LEU A 415 -13.54 -2.29 -10.44
C LEU A 415 -14.07 -1.46 -9.26
N VAL A 416 -13.27 -0.53 -8.78
CA VAL A 416 -13.63 0.37 -7.69
C VAL A 416 -14.59 1.44 -8.19
N GLU A 417 -15.69 1.64 -7.47
CA GLU A 417 -16.55 2.80 -7.67
C GLU A 417 -15.90 4.03 -7.05
N ASP A 418 -15.62 5.03 -7.87
CA ASP A 418 -15.03 6.28 -7.41
C ASP A 418 -15.98 6.98 -6.41
N PRO A 419 -15.54 7.30 -5.18
CA PRO A 419 -16.36 7.99 -4.18
C PRO A 419 -16.89 9.35 -4.61
N ILE A 420 -16.34 9.93 -5.67
CA ILE A 420 -16.79 11.21 -6.26
C ILE A 420 -17.43 11.05 -7.65
N GLY A 421 -17.71 9.81 -8.06
CA GLY A 421 -18.48 9.51 -9.29
C GLY A 421 -17.78 9.84 -10.61
N ARG A 422 -16.45 9.99 -10.60
CA ARG A 422 -15.68 10.32 -11.82
C ARG A 422 -15.29 9.12 -12.66
N ARG A 423 -15.37 7.92 -12.09
CA ARG A 423 -15.03 6.66 -12.76
C ARG A 423 -16.26 5.75 -12.78
N ASN A 424 -16.67 5.30 -13.95
CA ASN A 424 -17.61 4.22 -14.07
C ASN A 424 -16.84 2.90 -14.07
N PRO A 425 -17.13 2.00 -13.12
CA PRO A 425 -16.49 0.70 -13.10
C PRO A 425 -16.71 -0.07 -14.39
N VAL A 426 -15.70 -0.82 -14.80
CA VAL A 426 -15.76 -1.63 -16.02
C VAL A 426 -16.66 -2.84 -15.81
N GLY A 427 -17.87 -2.79 -16.33
CA GLY A 427 -18.82 -3.90 -16.26
C GLY A 427 -19.71 -3.87 -15.00
N LYS A 428 -20.16 -5.06 -14.58
CA LYS A 428 -21.07 -5.22 -13.41
C LYS A 428 -20.37 -5.70 -12.15
N LEU A 429 -19.08 -6.10 -12.26
CA LEU A 429 -18.30 -6.51 -11.13
C LEU A 429 -17.88 -5.26 -10.35
N ARG A 430 -18.05 -5.28 -9.05
CA ARG A 430 -17.69 -4.22 -8.11
C ARG A 430 -16.89 -4.82 -6.98
N LEU A 431 -15.92 -4.06 -6.50
CA LEU A 431 -15.25 -4.41 -5.26
C LEU A 431 -16.04 -3.91 -4.06
N ALA A 432 -16.06 -4.72 -3.02
CA ALA A 432 -16.65 -4.43 -1.73
C ALA A 432 -15.64 -3.73 -0.79
N PRO A 433 -16.10 -3.11 0.30
CA PRO A 433 -15.22 -2.72 1.38
C PRO A 433 -14.49 -3.94 1.95
N GLY A 434 -13.16 -3.86 2.01
CA GLY A 434 -12.32 -4.97 2.47
C GLY A 434 -11.62 -5.74 1.37
N ASP A 435 -12.18 -5.83 0.16
CA ASP A 435 -11.59 -6.60 -0.94
C ASP A 435 -10.12 -6.23 -1.22
N ILE A 436 -9.81 -4.94 -1.23
CA ILE A 436 -8.42 -4.50 -1.46
C ILE A 436 -7.51 -4.91 -0.30
N ASP A 437 -8.02 -4.91 0.95
CA ASP A 437 -7.26 -5.38 2.11
C ASP A 437 -7.01 -6.88 2.07
N GLU A 438 -7.95 -7.67 1.54
CA GLU A 438 -7.75 -9.09 1.24
C GLU A 438 -6.64 -9.29 0.20
N GLY A 439 -6.65 -8.48 -0.86
CA GLY A 439 -5.57 -8.45 -1.85
C GLY A 439 -4.21 -8.10 -1.25
N VAL A 440 -4.18 -7.12 -0.32
CA VAL A 440 -2.96 -6.75 0.42
C VAL A 440 -2.50 -7.91 1.30
N ALA A 441 -3.40 -8.56 2.03
CA ALA A 441 -3.06 -9.72 2.85
C ALA A 441 -2.44 -10.85 1.99
N ALA A 442 -3.06 -11.15 0.84
CA ALA A 442 -2.52 -12.14 -0.10
C ALA A 442 -1.20 -11.70 -0.78
N LEU A 443 -0.94 -10.39 -0.91
CA LEU A 443 0.35 -9.87 -1.38
C LEU A 443 1.44 -9.99 -0.32
N LEU A 444 1.10 -9.96 0.95
CA LEU A 444 2.05 -10.12 2.06
C LEU A 444 2.30 -11.59 2.42
N ASP A 445 1.42 -12.50 2.00
CA ASP A 445 1.64 -13.95 2.12
C ASP A 445 2.86 -14.40 1.31
N GLU A 446 3.62 -15.34 1.85
CA GLU A 446 4.83 -15.89 1.21
C GLU A 446 4.53 -16.83 0.03
N ASN A 447 3.30 -17.32 -0.09
CA ASN A 447 2.89 -18.29 -1.11
C ASN A 447 1.88 -17.73 -2.12
N GLY A 448 1.67 -16.42 -2.15
CA GLY A 448 0.71 -15.77 -3.04
C GLY A 448 1.19 -15.68 -4.49
N LEU A 449 0.25 -15.78 -5.44
CA LEU A 449 0.57 -15.65 -6.87
C LEU A 449 0.42 -14.22 -7.43
N ILE A 450 -0.13 -13.29 -6.66
CA ILE A 450 -0.43 -11.94 -7.16
C ILE A 450 0.83 -11.20 -7.61
N ALA A 451 1.96 -11.48 -6.98
CA ALA A 451 3.27 -10.93 -7.34
C ALA A 451 4.27 -12.04 -7.69
N ALA A 452 3.79 -13.08 -8.36
CA ALA A 452 4.61 -14.22 -8.76
C ALA A 452 4.72 -14.33 -10.28
N ASP A 453 5.80 -14.89 -10.73
CA ASP A 453 6.07 -15.21 -12.12
C ASP A 453 5.26 -16.43 -12.62
N VAL A 454 5.49 -16.88 -13.84
CA VAL A 454 4.75 -18.01 -14.42
C VAL A 454 5.00 -19.33 -13.70
N ARG A 455 6.14 -19.48 -13.01
CA ARG A 455 6.50 -20.67 -12.23
C ARG A 455 5.98 -20.62 -10.79
N GLY A 456 5.36 -19.50 -10.40
CA GLY A 456 4.92 -19.26 -9.03
C GLY A 456 6.03 -18.73 -8.12
N GLU A 457 7.20 -18.37 -8.67
CA GLU A 457 8.26 -17.73 -7.92
C GLU A 457 7.84 -16.31 -7.58
N GLN A 458 7.63 -16.06 -6.31
CA GLN A 458 7.14 -14.79 -5.79
C GLN A 458 8.31 -13.82 -5.54
N VAL A 459 8.10 -12.55 -5.81
CA VAL A 459 9.02 -11.48 -5.40
C VAL A 459 9.15 -11.46 -3.88
N SER A 460 10.37 -11.53 -3.35
CA SER A 460 10.62 -11.71 -1.92
C SER A 460 10.15 -10.52 -1.07
N ALA A 461 10.39 -9.28 -1.51
CA ALA A 461 10.04 -8.07 -0.77
C ALA A 461 8.54 -7.75 -0.85
N GLY A 462 7.79 -7.95 0.23
CA GLY A 462 6.38 -7.57 0.33
C GLY A 462 6.14 -6.09 0.07
N PHE A 463 7.07 -5.23 0.48
CA PHE A 463 7.03 -3.81 0.15
C PHE A 463 6.94 -3.57 -1.36
N ALA A 464 7.82 -4.20 -2.16
CA ALA A 464 7.82 -4.07 -3.61
C ALA A 464 6.55 -4.66 -4.25
N ARG A 465 6.03 -5.76 -3.69
CA ARG A 465 4.78 -6.40 -4.15
C ARG A 465 3.58 -5.47 -4.01
N VAL A 466 3.40 -4.87 -2.82
CA VAL A 466 2.30 -3.92 -2.58
C VAL A 466 2.50 -2.62 -3.35
N GLU A 467 3.74 -2.13 -3.49
CA GLU A 467 4.04 -0.95 -4.29
C GLU A 467 3.68 -1.13 -5.77
N ALA A 468 4.02 -2.27 -6.35
CA ALA A 468 3.67 -2.59 -7.73
C ALA A 468 2.14 -2.68 -7.93
N PHE A 469 1.44 -3.35 -7.03
CA PHE A 469 -0.03 -3.39 -7.03
C PHE A 469 -0.63 -1.99 -6.93
N ARG A 470 -0.14 -1.17 -6.00
CA ARG A 470 -0.59 0.22 -5.81
C ARG A 470 -0.34 1.08 -7.04
N LEU A 471 0.80 0.90 -7.72
CA LEU A 471 1.10 1.60 -8.97
C LEU A 471 0.02 1.34 -10.03
N GLY A 472 -0.27 0.07 -10.28
CA GLY A 472 -1.32 -0.33 -11.22
C GLY A 472 -2.71 0.15 -10.80
N PHE A 473 -3.06 -0.03 -9.52
CA PHE A 473 -4.34 0.40 -8.96
C PHE A 473 -4.59 1.91 -9.17
N ARG A 474 -3.56 2.73 -9.01
CA ARG A 474 -3.65 4.19 -9.12
C ARG A 474 -3.53 4.72 -10.53
N GLN A 475 -2.69 4.13 -11.36
CA GLN A 475 -2.29 4.67 -12.65
C GLN A 475 -2.73 3.80 -13.86
N GLY A 476 -3.33 2.64 -13.60
CA GLY A 476 -3.77 1.72 -14.64
C GLY A 476 -2.63 0.91 -15.26
N ILE A 477 -2.87 0.39 -16.47
CA ILE A 477 -2.01 -0.59 -17.15
C ILE A 477 -0.68 0.00 -17.62
N THR A 478 -0.68 1.26 -18.06
CA THR A 478 0.44 1.88 -18.78
C THR A 478 1.80 1.77 -18.07
N PRO A 479 1.92 2.09 -16.77
CA PRO A 479 3.22 2.06 -16.10
C PRO A 479 3.74 0.65 -15.84
N CYS A 480 2.91 -0.39 -15.87
CA CYS A 480 3.31 -1.73 -15.46
C CYS A 480 4.43 -2.33 -16.34
N ALA A 481 4.47 -2.03 -17.63
CA ALA A 481 5.52 -2.52 -18.53
C ALA A 481 6.76 -1.62 -18.50
N SER A 482 6.59 -0.29 -18.34
CA SER A 482 7.71 0.66 -18.36
C SER A 482 8.50 0.67 -17.06
N GLU A 483 7.85 0.49 -15.91
CA GLU A 483 8.53 0.49 -14.61
C GLU A 483 9.26 -0.83 -14.31
N TYR A 484 8.70 -1.97 -14.76
CA TYR A 484 9.23 -3.30 -14.48
C TYR A 484 9.73 -4.00 -15.74
N HIS A 485 10.51 -3.29 -16.56
CA HIS A 485 11.20 -3.89 -17.70
C HIS A 485 12.44 -4.65 -17.23
N SER A 486 12.66 -5.86 -17.75
CA SER A 486 13.85 -6.68 -17.49
C SER A 486 14.89 -6.48 -18.57
#